data_44ab1f1b3f2e5e69ecba43e71b765722
#
_entry.id   44ab1f1b3f2e5e69ecba43e71b765722
#
_cell.length_a   1.000
_cell.length_b   1.000
_cell.length_c   1.000
_cell.angle_alpha   90.00
_cell.angle_beta   90.00
_cell.angle_gamma   90.00
#
_symmetry.space_group_name_H-M   'P 1'
#
loop_
_entity.id
_entity.type
_entity.pdbx_description
1 polymer ?
#
loop_
_entity_poly.entity_id
_entity_poly.type
_entity_poly.pdbx_seq_one_letter_code
_entity_poly.pdbx_strand_id
1 'polypeptide(L)'
;MATTKSTTPRRKAAQSAQERPAAQGAQFPLECPKPRQMHPSEAVVIVREISKDAVKLFVMPKPSAVRSILNETFGPLGWAERRYFADSRLWCAVGVFNPYMRDYCFKDAAALEGKHPGSPERWKEETSFVAAAELWGVGSDVMALPSIVLRADQVPIAGIQKPGRKPNDPPQVVGYKLASAPTVDKFLRNPDTGEIISVQFVDKEGRKATWEK
;
A
#
# COMPACT_ATOMS: atom_id res chain seq x y z
N MET A 1 -67.51 44.63 -19.32
CA MET A 1 -66.49 43.73 -18.78
C MET A 1 -65.28 43.80 -19.70
N ALA A 2 -64.22 44.51 -19.27
CA ALA A 2 -63.05 44.73 -20.12
C ALA A 2 -61.90 43.84 -19.63
N THR A 3 -61.39 42.98 -20.48
CA THR A 3 -60.29 42.05 -20.23
C THR A 3 -58.96 42.75 -20.60
N THR A 4 -58.17 43.09 -19.57
CA THR A 4 -56.81 43.65 -19.72
C THR A 4 -55.82 42.53 -19.99
N LYS A 5 -55.17 42.55 -21.18
CA LYS A 5 -54.02 41.70 -21.52
C LYS A 5 -52.75 42.33 -20.94
N SER A 6 -52.14 41.64 -20.00
CA SER A 6 -50.77 41.97 -19.50
C SER A 6 -49.73 41.43 -20.46
N THR A 7 -48.95 42.33 -21.04
CA THR A 7 -47.80 42.00 -21.92
C THR A 7 -46.51 42.18 -21.11
N THR A 8 -45.88 41.07 -20.72
CA THR A 8 -44.57 41.10 -20.02
C THR A 8 -43.44 41.19 -21.08
N PRO A 9 -42.50 42.11 -20.95
CA PRO A 9 -41.39 42.22 -21.93
C PRO A 9 -40.35 41.15 -21.67
N ARG A 10 -40.10 40.34 -22.68
CA ARG A 10 -39.04 39.30 -22.75
C ARG A 10 -37.68 39.97 -22.78
N ARG A 11 -36.93 39.97 -21.66
CA ARG A 11 -35.55 40.43 -21.55
C ARG A 11 -34.65 39.47 -22.36
N LYS A 12 -34.10 39.92 -23.47
CA LYS A 12 -33.01 39.27 -24.23
C LYS A 12 -31.72 39.38 -23.38
N ALA A 13 -31.30 38.26 -22.81
CA ALA A 13 -29.95 38.12 -22.25
C ALA A 13 -28.98 38.01 -23.41
N ALA A 14 -28.23 39.04 -23.65
CA ALA A 14 -27.05 38.97 -24.52
C ALA A 14 -25.98 38.19 -23.76
N GLN A 15 -25.76 36.92 -24.10
CA GLN A 15 -24.59 36.18 -23.68
C GLN A 15 -23.42 36.74 -24.51
N SER A 16 -22.56 37.53 -23.86
CA SER A 16 -21.22 37.81 -24.37
C SER A 16 -20.43 36.51 -24.31
N ALA A 17 -20.20 35.90 -25.44
CA ALA A 17 -19.23 34.83 -25.60
C ALA A 17 -17.85 35.45 -25.32
N GLN A 18 -17.37 35.29 -24.07
CA GLN A 18 -15.96 35.53 -23.76
C GLN A 18 -15.18 34.45 -24.49
N GLU A 19 -14.50 34.83 -25.56
CA GLU A 19 -13.51 34.02 -26.26
C GLU A 19 -12.47 33.61 -25.19
N ARG A 20 -12.46 32.31 -24.87
CA ARG A 20 -11.39 31.71 -24.09
C ARG A 20 -10.10 31.85 -24.90
N PRO A 21 -9.03 32.42 -24.32
CA PRO A 21 -7.75 32.46 -25.04
C PRO A 21 -7.38 31.00 -25.36
N ALA A 22 -7.07 30.79 -26.65
CA ALA A 22 -6.59 29.50 -27.12
C ALA A 22 -5.43 29.07 -26.25
N ALA A 23 -5.55 27.89 -25.62
CA ALA A 23 -4.48 27.32 -24.82
C ALA A 23 -3.27 27.18 -25.73
N GLN A 24 -2.25 27.98 -25.49
CA GLN A 24 -0.94 27.81 -26.13
C GLN A 24 -0.53 26.37 -25.81
N GLY A 25 -0.25 25.60 -26.86
CA GLY A 25 -0.01 24.17 -26.79
C GLY A 25 1.02 23.83 -25.71
N ALA A 26 0.53 23.27 -24.64
CA ALA A 26 1.41 22.74 -23.60
C ALA A 26 2.22 21.61 -24.24
N GLN A 27 3.54 21.79 -24.31
CA GLN A 27 4.44 20.71 -24.67
C GLN A 27 4.32 19.60 -23.62
N PHE A 28 3.73 18.46 -24.01
CA PHE A 28 3.87 17.23 -23.26
C PHE A 28 5.26 16.63 -23.54
N PRO A 29 5.97 16.05 -22.57
CA PRO A 29 5.44 15.26 -21.50
C PRO A 29 5.63 15.90 -20.12
N LEU A 30 4.57 15.87 -19.32
CA LEU A 30 4.69 15.99 -17.88
C LEU A 30 5.47 14.79 -17.35
N GLU A 31 6.68 15.03 -16.90
CA GLU A 31 7.35 14.06 -16.07
C GLU A 31 6.62 13.99 -14.73
N CYS A 32 5.87 12.91 -14.52
CA CYS A 32 5.33 12.62 -13.21
C CYS A 32 6.51 12.41 -12.24
N PRO A 33 6.56 13.13 -11.11
CA PRO A 33 7.64 12.95 -10.14
C PRO A 33 7.77 11.48 -9.77
N LYS A 34 9.00 10.97 -9.76
CA LYS A 34 9.27 9.57 -9.40
C LYS A 34 9.46 9.48 -7.89
N PRO A 35 8.68 8.64 -7.19
CA PRO A 35 8.92 8.36 -5.79
C PRO A 35 10.31 7.76 -5.56
N ARG A 36 10.92 8.10 -4.43
CA ARG A 36 12.17 7.45 -4.03
C ARG A 36 11.96 5.99 -3.68
N GLN A 37 13.01 5.23 -3.73
CA GLN A 37 13.04 3.85 -3.23
C GLN A 37 12.84 3.80 -1.72
N MET A 38 12.25 2.70 -1.23
CA MET A 38 12.02 2.51 0.20
C MET A 38 13.28 2.10 0.95
N HIS A 39 13.42 2.65 2.17
CA HIS A 39 14.44 2.22 3.12
C HIS A 39 13.98 0.93 3.84
N PRO A 40 14.88 0.03 4.28
CA PRO A 40 14.51 -1.19 5.02
C PRO A 40 13.63 -0.94 6.25
N SER A 41 13.90 0.12 7.01
CA SER A 41 13.10 0.50 8.19
C SER A 41 11.65 0.94 7.86
N GLU A 42 11.35 1.22 6.60
CA GLU A 42 10.04 1.63 6.11
C GLU A 42 9.17 0.43 5.68
N ALA A 43 9.74 -0.77 5.68
CA ALA A 43 9.03 -2.00 5.40
C ALA A 43 8.59 -2.70 6.70
N VAL A 44 7.53 -3.50 6.60
CA VAL A 44 7.04 -4.37 7.66
C VAL A 44 6.99 -5.81 7.16
N VAL A 45 7.36 -6.75 8.04
CA VAL A 45 7.33 -8.19 7.77
C VAL A 45 6.05 -8.79 8.37
N ILE A 46 5.34 -9.54 7.56
CA ILE A 46 4.08 -10.20 7.94
C ILE A 46 4.25 -11.69 7.75
N VAL A 47 3.99 -12.44 8.81
CA VAL A 47 3.98 -13.91 8.75
C VAL A 47 2.67 -14.36 8.11
N ARG A 48 2.76 -15.02 6.96
CA ARG A 48 1.60 -15.58 6.25
C ARG A 48 1.29 -16.98 6.68
N GLU A 49 2.30 -17.81 6.72
CA GLU A 49 2.21 -19.23 7.08
C GLU A 49 3.42 -19.62 7.89
N ILE A 50 3.24 -20.56 8.80
CA ILE A 50 4.33 -21.13 9.59
C ILE A 50 4.12 -22.62 9.76
N SER A 51 5.16 -23.38 9.49
CA SER A 51 5.22 -24.82 9.68
C SER A 51 6.36 -25.18 10.62
N LYS A 52 6.59 -26.47 10.85
CA LYS A 52 7.75 -26.97 11.62
C LYS A 52 9.07 -26.57 10.96
N ASP A 53 9.13 -26.59 9.63
CA ASP A 53 10.37 -26.55 8.87
C ASP A 53 10.62 -25.19 8.19
N ALA A 54 9.57 -24.36 8.07
CA ALA A 54 9.66 -23.08 7.35
C ALA A 54 8.61 -22.06 7.78
N VAL A 55 8.92 -20.80 7.53
CA VAL A 55 7.99 -19.67 7.61
C VAL A 55 7.90 -18.96 6.29
N LYS A 56 6.67 -18.63 5.87
CA LYS A 56 6.38 -17.82 4.68
C LYS A 56 6.07 -16.40 5.12
N LEU A 57 6.87 -15.48 4.63
CA LEU A 57 6.81 -14.06 4.96
C LEU A 57 6.31 -13.27 3.77
N PHE A 58 5.62 -12.18 4.07
CA PHE A 58 5.28 -11.13 3.13
C PHE A 58 5.88 -9.82 3.63
N VAL A 59 6.63 -9.13 2.79
CA VAL A 59 7.20 -7.82 3.10
C VAL A 59 6.39 -6.77 2.38
N MET A 60 5.93 -5.76 3.11
CA MET A 60 5.15 -4.67 2.52
C MET A 60 5.59 -3.32 3.07
N PRO A 61 5.34 -2.24 2.34
CA PRO A 61 5.52 -0.88 2.84
C PRO A 61 4.71 -0.61 4.11
N LYS A 62 5.30 0.10 5.07
CA LYS A 62 4.54 0.66 6.19
C LYS A 62 3.63 1.77 5.68
N PRO A 63 2.33 1.81 6.02
CA PRO A 63 1.41 2.87 5.58
C PRO A 63 1.88 4.28 5.94
N SER A 64 2.55 4.45 7.08
CA SER A 64 3.15 5.72 7.50
C SER A 64 4.27 6.17 6.55
N ALA A 65 5.14 5.25 6.13
CA ALA A 65 6.21 5.53 5.19
C ALA A 65 5.68 5.87 3.79
N VAL A 66 4.63 5.16 3.36
CA VAL A 66 3.93 5.47 2.10
C VAL A 66 3.39 6.90 2.11
N ARG A 67 2.75 7.34 3.21
CA ARG A 67 2.28 8.74 3.35
C ARG A 67 3.44 9.74 3.30
N SER A 68 4.57 9.42 3.95
CA SER A 68 5.76 10.27 3.92
C SER A 68 6.27 10.44 2.49
N ILE A 69 6.42 9.35 1.75
CA ILE A 69 6.90 9.36 0.36
C ILE A 69 5.92 10.10 -0.56
N LEU A 70 4.61 9.92 -0.38
CA LEU A 70 3.59 10.69 -1.12
C LEU A 70 3.75 12.19 -0.86
N ASN A 71 3.93 12.60 0.41
CA ASN A 71 4.15 13.99 0.77
C ASN A 71 5.47 14.55 0.21
N GLU A 72 6.55 13.76 0.25
CA GLU A 72 7.85 14.12 -0.31
C GLU A 72 7.79 14.29 -1.83
N THR A 73 7.06 13.39 -2.51
CA THR A 73 7.02 13.32 -3.98
C THR A 73 6.05 14.34 -4.57
N PHE A 74 4.85 14.47 -4.01
CA PHE A 74 3.75 15.26 -4.60
C PHE A 74 3.40 16.50 -3.75
N GLY A 75 3.98 16.63 -2.57
CA GLY A 75 3.60 17.66 -1.60
C GLY A 75 2.35 17.28 -0.81
N PRO A 76 2.13 17.88 0.37
CA PRO A 76 1.03 17.51 1.28
C PRO A 76 -0.37 17.83 0.71
N LEU A 77 -0.47 18.74 -0.26
CA LEU A 77 -1.71 19.10 -0.96
C LEU A 77 -1.77 18.52 -2.38
N GLY A 78 -0.70 17.85 -2.82
CA GLY A 78 -0.59 17.30 -4.18
C GLY A 78 -1.19 15.90 -4.32
N TRP A 79 -1.67 15.30 -3.24
CA TRP A 79 -2.33 14.00 -3.28
C TRP A 79 -3.54 13.94 -2.35
N ALA A 80 -4.45 13.00 -2.61
CA ALA A 80 -5.67 12.78 -1.85
C ALA A 80 -5.96 11.29 -1.69
N GLU A 81 -6.67 10.92 -0.62
CA GLU A 81 -7.10 9.55 -0.34
C GLU A 81 -8.62 9.49 -0.27
N ARG A 82 -9.22 8.48 -0.90
CA ARG A 82 -10.64 8.16 -0.80
C ARG A 82 -10.80 6.67 -0.54
N ARG A 83 -11.79 6.31 0.27
CA ARG A 83 -12.14 4.91 0.57
C ARG A 83 -13.60 4.66 0.27
N TYR A 84 -13.89 3.48 -0.27
CA TYR A 84 -15.25 3.07 -0.58
C TYR A 84 -15.35 1.54 -0.57
N PHE A 85 -16.59 1.06 -0.49
CA PHE A 85 -16.88 -0.37 -0.60
C PHE A 85 -17.48 -0.65 -1.97
N ALA A 86 -16.91 -1.65 -2.66
CA ALA A 86 -17.45 -2.19 -3.90
C ALA A 86 -17.21 -3.71 -3.90
N ASP A 87 -18.17 -4.49 -4.41
CA ASP A 87 -18.10 -5.95 -4.51
C ASP A 87 -17.71 -6.64 -3.19
N SER A 88 -18.27 -6.16 -2.07
CA SER A 88 -18.00 -6.63 -0.71
C SER A 88 -16.52 -6.48 -0.26
N ARG A 89 -15.74 -5.65 -0.95
CA ARG A 89 -14.34 -5.36 -0.63
C ARG A 89 -14.17 -3.88 -0.31
N LEU A 90 -13.20 -3.61 0.56
CA LEU A 90 -12.74 -2.24 0.78
C LEU A 90 -11.73 -1.86 -0.29
N TRP A 91 -11.98 -0.74 -0.95
CA TRP A 91 -11.11 -0.11 -1.93
C TRP A 91 -10.54 1.19 -1.36
N CYS A 92 -9.33 1.49 -1.75
CA CYS A 92 -8.73 2.80 -1.55
C CYS A 92 -8.34 3.37 -2.91
N ALA A 93 -8.64 4.64 -3.13
CA ALA A 93 -8.19 5.41 -4.28
C ALA A 93 -7.20 6.46 -3.81
N VAL A 94 -6.00 6.46 -4.38
CA VAL A 94 -5.00 7.50 -4.19
C VAL A 94 -5.00 8.39 -5.43
N GLY A 95 -5.31 9.68 -5.25
CA GLY A 95 -5.32 10.68 -6.30
C GLY A 95 -4.07 11.55 -6.25
N VAL A 96 -3.50 11.85 -7.40
CA VAL A 96 -2.42 12.83 -7.56
C VAL A 96 -2.95 14.00 -8.37
N PHE A 97 -2.69 15.23 -7.89
CA PHE A 97 -3.16 16.45 -8.53
C PHE A 97 -2.48 16.66 -9.88
N ASN A 98 -3.30 16.79 -10.91
CA ASN A 98 -2.85 17.12 -12.25
C ASN A 98 -3.10 18.62 -12.52
N PRO A 99 -2.08 19.47 -12.61
CA PRO A 99 -2.24 20.91 -12.78
C PRO A 99 -2.88 21.32 -14.11
N TYR A 100 -2.80 20.47 -15.14
CA TYR A 100 -3.42 20.76 -16.45
C TYR A 100 -4.92 20.50 -16.43
N MET A 101 -5.33 19.41 -15.79
CA MET A 101 -6.75 19.09 -15.61
C MET A 101 -7.36 19.93 -14.49
N ARG A 102 -6.53 20.52 -13.61
CA ARG A 102 -6.92 21.19 -12.36
C ARG A 102 -7.79 20.29 -11.48
N ASP A 103 -7.47 18.99 -11.49
CA ASP A 103 -8.20 17.97 -10.76
C ASP A 103 -7.26 16.82 -10.36
N TYR A 104 -7.75 15.93 -9.51
CA TYR A 104 -7.02 14.74 -9.09
C TYR A 104 -7.27 13.57 -10.04
N CYS A 105 -6.18 12.96 -10.52
CA CYS A 105 -6.25 11.67 -11.20
C CYS A 105 -6.16 10.56 -10.15
N PHE A 106 -7.19 9.72 -10.04
CA PHE A 106 -7.25 8.65 -9.06
C PHE A 106 -6.86 7.29 -9.66
N LYS A 107 -6.12 6.51 -8.88
CA LYS A 107 -5.88 5.08 -9.11
C LYS A 107 -6.31 4.33 -7.86
N ASP A 108 -7.05 3.24 -8.03
CA ASP A 108 -7.71 2.52 -6.96
C ASP A 108 -7.30 1.05 -6.93
N ALA A 109 -7.19 0.53 -5.72
CA ALA A 109 -6.89 -0.87 -5.46
C ALA A 109 -7.72 -1.40 -4.30
N ALA A 110 -8.07 -2.69 -4.38
CA ALA A 110 -8.73 -3.39 -3.30
C ALA A 110 -7.74 -3.78 -2.20
N ALA A 111 -8.26 -3.98 -0.99
CA ALA A 111 -7.49 -4.55 0.11
C ALA A 111 -6.90 -5.92 -0.27
N LEU A 112 -5.64 -6.14 0.12
CA LEU A 112 -4.98 -7.42 -0.07
C LEU A 112 -5.64 -8.50 0.78
N GLU A 113 -5.77 -9.69 0.20
CA GLU A 113 -6.24 -10.85 0.95
C GLU A 113 -5.19 -11.30 1.96
N GLY A 114 -5.66 -11.77 3.11
CA GLY A 114 -4.80 -12.34 4.14
C GLY A 114 -5.28 -12.03 5.54
N LYS A 115 -4.63 -12.71 6.51
CA LYS A 115 -4.85 -12.50 7.93
C LYS A 115 -3.71 -11.67 8.50
N HIS A 116 -4.04 -10.68 9.30
CA HIS A 116 -3.09 -9.93 10.11
C HIS A 116 -3.31 -10.24 11.58
N PRO A 117 -2.26 -10.30 12.42
CA PRO A 117 -2.40 -10.54 13.86
C PRO A 117 -3.11 -9.44 14.65
N GLY A 118 -3.52 -8.36 13.98
CA GLY A 118 -4.32 -7.28 14.56
C GLY A 118 -5.78 -7.28 14.10
N SER A 119 -6.41 -6.11 14.06
CA SER A 119 -7.78 -5.94 13.55
C SER A 119 -7.85 -6.24 12.05
N PRO A 120 -8.79 -7.09 11.60
CA PRO A 120 -9.01 -7.36 10.18
C PRO A 120 -9.41 -6.11 9.39
N GLU A 121 -10.14 -5.19 10.01
CA GLU A 121 -10.58 -3.92 9.38
C GLU A 121 -9.37 -3.04 9.10
N ARG A 122 -8.53 -2.85 10.11
CA ARG A 122 -7.29 -2.09 9.97
C ARG A 122 -6.36 -2.68 8.90
N TRP A 123 -6.28 -4.00 8.83
CA TRP A 123 -5.53 -4.68 7.76
C TRP A 123 -6.05 -4.30 6.37
N LYS A 124 -7.37 -4.35 6.16
CA LYS A 124 -7.99 -3.99 4.89
C LYS A 124 -7.74 -2.52 4.53
N GLU A 125 -7.85 -1.62 5.51
CA GLU A 125 -7.59 -0.19 5.32
C GLU A 125 -6.14 0.09 4.93
N GLU A 126 -5.19 -0.50 5.65
CA GLU A 126 -3.77 -0.30 5.42
C GLU A 126 -3.32 -0.89 4.07
N THR A 127 -3.78 -2.10 3.75
CA THR A 127 -3.35 -2.77 2.51
C THR A 127 -4.00 -2.20 1.26
N SER A 128 -5.25 -1.76 1.30
CA SER A 128 -5.86 -1.08 0.16
C SER A 128 -5.16 0.24 -0.16
N PHE A 129 -4.78 1.00 0.88
CA PHE A 129 -4.03 2.24 0.71
C PHE A 129 -2.65 2.00 0.11
N VAL A 130 -1.88 1.03 0.66
CA VAL A 130 -0.55 0.69 0.13
C VAL A 130 -0.62 0.23 -1.32
N ALA A 131 -1.59 -0.64 -1.65
CA ALA A 131 -1.78 -1.12 -3.01
C ALA A 131 -2.19 -0.01 -3.99
N ALA A 132 -3.01 0.96 -3.57
CA ALA A 132 -3.37 2.11 -4.41
C ALA A 132 -2.17 3.06 -4.62
N ALA A 133 -1.34 3.27 -3.60
CA ALA A 133 -0.13 4.09 -3.69
C ALA A 133 0.96 3.45 -4.57
N GLU A 134 1.05 2.10 -4.57
CA GLU A 134 1.93 1.35 -5.46
C GLU A 134 1.67 1.68 -6.94
N LEU A 135 0.44 1.88 -7.35
CA LEU A 135 0.08 2.26 -8.71
C LEU A 135 0.67 3.62 -9.14
N TRP A 136 1.08 4.45 -8.17
CA TRP A 136 1.84 5.69 -8.38
C TRP A 136 3.35 5.50 -8.23
N GLY A 137 3.80 4.25 -8.07
CA GLY A 137 5.21 3.89 -7.90
C GLY A 137 5.71 3.93 -6.45
N VAL A 138 4.87 4.32 -5.48
CA VAL A 138 5.28 4.41 -4.07
C VAL A 138 5.37 3.02 -3.46
N GLY A 139 6.57 2.59 -3.07
CA GLY A 139 6.81 1.27 -2.49
C GLY A 139 6.68 0.10 -3.47
N SER A 140 6.62 0.38 -4.77
CA SER A 140 6.51 -0.65 -5.82
C SER A 140 7.68 -1.64 -5.81
N ASP A 141 8.86 -1.18 -5.44
CA ASP A 141 10.07 -2.00 -5.29
C ASP A 141 9.92 -3.08 -4.20
N VAL A 142 9.26 -2.74 -3.08
CA VAL A 142 8.98 -3.67 -1.99
C VAL A 142 7.78 -4.56 -2.30
N MET A 143 6.73 -4.01 -2.91
CA MET A 143 5.53 -4.77 -3.29
C MET A 143 5.79 -5.78 -4.41
N ALA A 144 6.83 -5.57 -5.22
CA ALA A 144 7.28 -6.50 -6.25
C ALA A 144 8.01 -7.74 -5.67
N LEU A 145 8.31 -7.75 -4.36
CA LEU A 145 8.93 -8.92 -3.73
C LEU A 145 7.97 -10.12 -3.73
N PRO A 146 8.45 -11.32 -4.07
CA PRO A 146 7.65 -12.53 -3.92
C PRO A 146 7.43 -12.85 -2.45
N SER A 147 6.57 -13.82 -2.17
CA SER A 147 6.50 -14.42 -0.84
C SER A 147 7.85 -15.05 -0.49
N ILE A 148 8.44 -14.60 0.61
CA ILE A 148 9.76 -15.04 1.08
C ILE A 148 9.60 -16.25 1.97
N VAL A 149 10.33 -17.32 1.69
CA VAL A 149 10.34 -18.52 2.54
C VAL A 149 11.68 -18.60 3.23
N LEU A 150 11.66 -18.60 4.58
CA LEU A 150 12.84 -18.87 5.42
C LEU A 150 12.66 -20.22 6.10
N ARG A 151 13.74 -21.02 6.16
CA ARG A 151 13.74 -22.35 6.77
C ARG A 151 14.03 -22.27 8.27
N ALA A 152 13.73 -23.35 8.99
CA ALA A 152 13.94 -23.43 10.44
C ALA A 152 15.42 -23.34 10.87
N ASP A 153 16.36 -23.60 9.96
CA ASP A 153 17.80 -23.37 10.18
C ASP A 153 18.19 -21.88 10.10
N GLN A 154 17.37 -21.05 9.46
CA GLN A 154 17.58 -19.60 9.30
C GLN A 154 16.85 -18.78 10.37
N VAL A 155 15.70 -19.26 10.85
CA VAL A 155 14.88 -18.54 11.84
C VAL A 155 14.36 -19.50 12.91
N PRO A 156 14.33 -19.09 14.20
CA PRO A 156 13.89 -19.98 15.28
C PRO A 156 12.38 -20.16 15.27
N ILE A 157 11.94 -21.37 14.94
CA ILE A 157 10.54 -21.78 14.98
C ILE A 157 10.31 -22.62 16.23
N ALA A 158 9.32 -22.23 17.04
CA ALA A 158 8.93 -22.92 18.26
C ALA A 158 7.56 -23.57 18.13
N GLY A 159 7.41 -24.80 18.61
CA GLY A 159 6.12 -25.47 18.72
C GLY A 159 5.25 -24.86 19.81
N ILE A 160 3.98 -24.65 19.52
CA ILE A 160 2.97 -24.27 20.51
C ILE A 160 2.45 -25.54 21.14
N GLN A 161 2.75 -25.75 22.41
CA GLN A 161 2.32 -26.92 23.16
C GLN A 161 1.01 -26.64 23.88
N LYS A 162 0.09 -27.61 23.85
CA LYS A 162 -1.07 -27.69 24.76
C LYS A 162 -0.87 -28.80 25.75
N PRO A 163 -1.26 -28.63 27.01
CA PRO A 163 -1.30 -29.73 27.99
C PRO A 163 -2.12 -30.90 27.46
N GLY A 164 -1.73 -32.11 27.79
CA GLY A 164 -2.51 -33.30 27.49
C GLY A 164 -3.91 -33.25 28.11
N ARG A 165 -4.85 -34.03 27.59
CA ARG A 165 -6.24 -34.05 28.07
C ARG A 165 -6.34 -34.62 29.52
N LYS A 166 -5.40 -35.47 29.93
CA LYS A 166 -5.29 -36.01 31.26
C LYS A 166 -3.99 -35.53 31.93
N PRO A 167 -3.90 -35.51 33.26
CA PRO A 167 -2.71 -35.01 33.97
C PRO A 167 -1.40 -35.67 33.59
N ASN A 168 -1.43 -36.92 33.12
CA ASN A 168 -0.24 -37.69 32.72
C ASN A 168 -0.04 -37.80 31.22
N ASP A 169 -0.87 -37.14 30.40
CA ASP A 169 -0.68 -37.16 28.96
C ASP A 169 0.44 -36.19 28.56
N PRO A 170 1.32 -36.57 27.62
CA PRO A 170 2.36 -35.68 27.15
C PRO A 170 1.75 -34.48 26.42
N PRO A 171 2.39 -33.30 26.49
CA PRO A 171 1.94 -32.11 25.78
C PRO A 171 1.96 -32.34 24.28
N GLN A 172 0.91 -31.87 23.60
CA GLN A 172 0.76 -31.99 22.16
C GLN A 172 1.11 -30.69 21.45
N VAL A 173 1.89 -30.76 20.38
CA VAL A 173 2.16 -29.61 19.51
C VAL A 173 0.92 -29.34 18.66
N VAL A 174 0.30 -28.17 18.85
CA VAL A 174 -0.94 -27.75 18.16
C VAL A 174 -0.70 -26.70 17.10
N GLY A 175 0.53 -26.24 16.93
CA GLY A 175 0.91 -25.24 15.95
C GLY A 175 2.35 -24.79 16.13
N TYR A 176 2.76 -23.83 15.33
CA TYR A 176 4.11 -23.26 15.35
C TYR A 176 4.05 -21.75 15.41
N LYS A 177 5.06 -21.13 15.99
CA LYS A 177 5.26 -19.69 16.04
C LYS A 177 6.73 -19.35 15.86
N LEU A 178 7.03 -18.16 15.36
CA LEU A 178 8.37 -17.62 15.46
C LEU A 178 8.69 -17.28 16.92
N ALA A 179 9.86 -17.66 17.40
CA ALA A 179 10.34 -17.29 18.73
C ALA A 179 10.56 -15.76 18.80
N SER A 180 11.01 -15.16 17.71
CA SER A 180 11.19 -13.72 17.56
C SER A 180 10.73 -13.29 16.16
N ALA A 181 9.94 -12.20 16.07
CA ALA A 181 9.50 -11.67 14.79
C ALA A 181 10.67 -10.98 14.08
N PRO A 182 10.99 -11.36 12.85
CA PRO A 182 12.04 -10.72 12.08
C PRO A 182 11.62 -9.34 11.59
N THR A 183 12.60 -8.44 11.46
CA THR A 183 12.45 -7.14 10.79
C THR A 183 13.42 -7.07 9.62
N VAL A 184 13.15 -6.21 8.65
CA VAL A 184 14.07 -5.99 7.53
C VAL A 184 15.24 -5.16 8.01
N ASP A 185 16.45 -5.69 7.86
CA ASP A 185 17.72 -5.02 8.17
C ASP A 185 18.28 -4.32 6.92
N LYS A 186 18.28 -5.03 5.77
CA LYS A 186 18.89 -4.52 4.54
C LYS A 186 18.18 -5.03 3.30
N PHE A 187 18.06 -4.16 2.30
CA PHE A 187 17.78 -4.51 0.91
C PHE A 187 19.06 -4.44 0.09
N LEU A 188 19.41 -5.53 -0.58
CA LEU A 188 20.41 -5.51 -1.64
C LEU A 188 19.69 -5.32 -2.97
N ARG A 189 20.11 -4.32 -3.72
CA ARG A 189 19.47 -3.94 -5.00
C ARG A 189 20.41 -4.18 -6.17
N ASN A 190 19.82 -4.52 -7.29
CA ASN A 190 20.53 -4.48 -8.56
C ASN A 190 20.86 -3.01 -8.88
N PRO A 191 22.14 -2.63 -9.12
CA PRO A 191 22.52 -1.25 -9.36
C PRO A 191 21.93 -0.66 -10.64
N ASP A 192 21.66 -1.49 -11.65
CA ASP A 192 21.17 -1.03 -12.94
C ASP A 192 19.65 -0.84 -12.97
N THR A 193 18.91 -1.75 -12.32
CA THR A 193 17.44 -1.76 -12.34
C THR A 193 16.80 -1.19 -11.08
N GLY A 194 17.54 -1.13 -9.97
CA GLY A 194 17.01 -0.75 -8.66
C GLY A 194 16.16 -1.85 -7.99
N GLU A 195 15.98 -2.99 -8.65
CA GLU A 195 15.18 -4.11 -8.14
C GLU A 195 15.85 -4.74 -6.91
N ILE A 196 15.05 -5.13 -5.91
CA ILE A 196 15.54 -5.83 -4.73
C ILE A 196 15.85 -7.29 -5.12
N ILE A 197 17.12 -7.70 -4.99
CA ILE A 197 17.62 -9.05 -5.29
C ILE A 197 17.89 -9.87 -4.05
N SER A 198 18.03 -9.24 -2.89
CA SER A 198 18.19 -9.93 -1.61
C SER A 198 17.60 -9.11 -0.48
N VAL A 199 17.06 -9.79 0.53
CA VAL A 199 16.51 -9.20 1.75
C VAL A 199 17.20 -9.84 2.94
N GLN A 200 17.87 -9.02 3.76
CA GLN A 200 18.42 -9.44 5.02
C GLN A 200 17.43 -9.11 6.14
N PHE A 201 17.12 -10.11 6.95
CA PHE A 201 16.28 -9.98 8.14
C PHE A 201 17.14 -10.05 9.39
N VAL A 202 16.68 -9.38 10.44
CA VAL A 202 17.27 -9.45 11.76
C VAL A 202 16.15 -9.62 12.80
N ASP A 203 16.37 -10.48 13.78
CA ASP A 203 15.46 -10.64 14.91
C ASP A 203 15.92 -9.80 16.12
N LYS A 204 15.14 -9.85 17.22
CA LYS A 204 15.44 -9.08 18.44
C LYS A 204 16.72 -9.53 19.14
N GLU A 205 17.18 -10.75 18.91
CA GLU A 205 18.43 -11.30 19.42
C GLU A 205 19.63 -11.03 18.52
N GLY A 206 19.43 -10.31 17.41
CA GLY A 206 20.48 -9.96 16.44
C GLY A 206 20.82 -11.10 15.46
N ARG A 207 20.07 -12.21 15.43
CA ARG A 207 20.27 -13.29 14.47
C ARG A 207 19.84 -12.84 13.10
N LYS A 208 20.65 -13.15 12.09
CA LYS A 208 20.41 -12.72 10.71
C LYS A 208 19.95 -13.90 9.86
N ALA A 209 18.96 -13.64 9.02
CA ALA A 209 18.53 -14.54 7.95
C ALA A 209 18.55 -13.78 6.64
N THR A 210 18.95 -14.43 5.56
CA THR A 210 18.99 -13.79 4.24
C THR A 210 18.15 -14.61 3.26
N TRP A 211 17.37 -13.88 2.47
CA TRP A 211 16.70 -14.40 1.30
C TRP A 211 17.32 -13.80 0.04
N GLU A 212 17.51 -14.60 -0.99
CA GLU A 212 18.02 -14.19 -2.30
C GLU A 212 17.04 -14.66 -3.38
N LYS A 213 16.91 -13.83 -4.42
CA LYS A 213 16.03 -14.08 -5.58
C LYS A 213 16.60 -15.11 -6.52
#